data_604f279345b8c9a1cbc2c662f822cd92
#
_entry.id   604f279345b8c9a1cbc2c662f822cd92
#
_cell.length_a   1.000
_cell.length_b   1.000
_cell.length_c   1.000
_cell.angle_alpha   90.00
_cell.angle_beta   90.00
_cell.angle_gamma   90.00
#
_symmetry.space_group_name_H-M   'P 1'
#
loop_
_entity.id
_entity.type
_entity.pdbx_description
1 polymer ?
#
loop_
_entity_poly.entity_id
_entity_poly.type
_entity_poly.pdbx_seq_one_letter_code
_entity_poly.pdbx_strand_id
1 'polypeptide(L)'
;MNEGLAEKEKWFSRSDNNLALYMGNHVGFLGAICELTDVPGILKWDCLKTDWHAQPAYPTSMIYNPHATNQAVSLSLNAPSDIYDSVSGQFIAKAQQTTYQLTLESDQVVVLVAVPAGAGLQKQGSHLTANGIVIDFNSNTPLDTL
;
A
#
# COMPACT_ATOMS: atom_id res chain seq x y z
N MET A 1 -27.10 -19.74 -30.74
CA MET A 1 -27.66 -18.49 -31.32
C MET A 1 -28.60 -17.87 -30.30
N ASN A 2 -28.49 -16.58 -30.05
CA ASN A 2 -29.30 -15.87 -29.06
C ASN A 2 -30.66 -15.44 -29.63
N GLU A 3 -31.29 -16.35 -30.37
CA GLU A 3 -32.62 -16.11 -30.95
C GLU A 3 -33.64 -16.05 -29.81
N GLY A 4 -34.36 -14.96 -29.70
CA GLY A 4 -35.32 -14.71 -28.63
C GLY A 4 -34.86 -13.80 -27.49
N LEU A 5 -33.59 -13.46 -27.45
CA LEU A 5 -33.13 -12.43 -26.54
C LEU A 5 -33.50 -11.02 -27.04
N ALA A 6 -33.82 -10.13 -26.12
CA ALA A 6 -33.98 -8.73 -26.43
C ALA A 6 -32.68 -8.15 -27.01
N GLU A 7 -32.76 -7.09 -27.81
CA GLU A 7 -31.57 -6.50 -28.45
C GLU A 7 -30.52 -6.07 -27.45
N LYS A 8 -30.95 -5.62 -26.26
CA LYS A 8 -30.10 -5.31 -25.13
C LYS A 8 -29.32 -6.53 -24.64
N GLU A 9 -29.98 -7.68 -24.53
CA GLU A 9 -29.38 -8.94 -24.11
C GLU A 9 -28.41 -9.48 -25.15
N LYS A 10 -28.79 -9.34 -26.45
CA LYS A 10 -27.89 -9.69 -27.54
C LYS A 10 -26.63 -8.85 -27.57
N TRP A 11 -26.75 -7.56 -27.30
CA TRP A 11 -25.61 -6.67 -27.20
C TRP A 11 -24.71 -7.09 -26.04
N PHE A 12 -25.28 -7.35 -24.87
CA PHE A 12 -24.56 -7.81 -23.68
C PHE A 12 -23.82 -9.12 -23.95
N SER A 13 -24.49 -10.07 -24.57
CA SER A 13 -23.92 -11.35 -24.98
C SER A 13 -22.77 -11.22 -26.00
N ARG A 14 -22.86 -10.26 -26.91
CA ARG A 14 -21.79 -9.98 -27.88
C ARG A 14 -20.61 -9.26 -27.25
N SER A 15 -20.85 -8.51 -26.21
CA SER A 15 -19.82 -7.75 -25.47
C SER A 15 -19.25 -8.51 -24.28
N ASP A 16 -19.73 -9.73 -24.02
CA ASP A 16 -19.28 -10.56 -22.89
C ASP A 16 -17.77 -10.59 -22.73
N ASN A 17 -17.06 -10.86 -23.81
CA ASN A 17 -15.60 -10.92 -23.77
C ASN A 17 -14.97 -9.56 -23.46
N ASN A 18 -15.53 -8.49 -24.00
CA ASN A 18 -15.00 -7.15 -23.77
C ASN A 18 -15.32 -6.65 -22.36
N LEU A 19 -16.55 -6.84 -21.89
CA LEU A 19 -16.94 -6.46 -20.54
C LEU A 19 -16.20 -7.30 -19.49
N ALA A 20 -16.11 -8.61 -19.69
CA ALA A 20 -15.34 -9.49 -18.81
C ALA A 20 -13.86 -9.14 -18.83
N LEU A 21 -13.30 -8.80 -20.00
CA LEU A 21 -11.89 -8.41 -20.11
C LEU A 21 -11.61 -7.10 -19.38
N TYR A 22 -12.44 -6.08 -19.57
CA TYR A 22 -12.21 -4.75 -18.96
C TYR A 22 -12.63 -4.73 -17.48
N MET A 23 -13.81 -5.22 -17.14
CA MET A 23 -14.31 -5.17 -15.77
C MET A 23 -13.66 -6.23 -14.88
N GLY A 24 -13.44 -7.42 -15.40
CA GLY A 24 -12.73 -8.49 -14.67
C GLY A 24 -11.29 -8.13 -14.36
N ASN A 25 -10.60 -7.48 -15.28
CA ASN A 25 -9.23 -7.01 -15.06
C ASN A 25 -9.16 -5.93 -13.97
N HIS A 26 -10.09 -4.97 -13.96
CA HIS A 26 -10.13 -3.94 -12.91
C HIS A 26 -10.44 -4.54 -11.53
N VAL A 27 -11.38 -5.47 -11.44
CA VAL A 27 -11.69 -6.17 -10.18
C VAL A 27 -10.49 -7.00 -9.71
N GLY A 28 -9.86 -7.74 -10.61
CA GLY A 28 -8.66 -8.52 -10.31
C GLY A 28 -7.48 -7.64 -9.90
N PHE A 29 -7.30 -6.51 -10.57
CA PHE A 29 -6.27 -5.53 -10.24
C PHE A 29 -6.49 -4.94 -8.83
N LEU A 30 -7.70 -4.44 -8.55
CA LEU A 30 -8.04 -3.91 -7.22
C LEU A 30 -7.91 -4.99 -6.14
N GLY A 31 -8.40 -6.21 -6.41
CA GLY A 31 -8.28 -7.33 -5.48
C GLY A 31 -6.82 -7.78 -5.24
N ALA A 32 -5.91 -7.50 -6.18
CA ALA A 32 -4.50 -7.81 -6.00
C ALA A 32 -3.75 -6.80 -5.13
N ILE A 33 -4.16 -5.54 -5.16
CA ILE A 33 -3.48 -4.45 -4.44
C ILE A 33 -4.11 -4.10 -3.10
N CYS A 34 -5.40 -4.44 -2.89
CA CYS A 34 -6.14 -4.11 -1.68
C CYS A 34 -6.23 -5.31 -0.74
N GLU A 35 -5.85 -5.12 0.50
CA GLU A 35 -6.02 -6.07 1.59
C GLU A 35 -6.98 -5.50 2.65
N LEU A 36 -7.83 -6.35 3.21
CA LEU A 36 -8.68 -5.97 4.35
C LEU A 36 -7.81 -5.85 5.61
N THR A 37 -8.11 -4.86 6.42
CA THR A 37 -7.55 -4.76 7.78
C THR A 37 -8.53 -5.34 8.81
N ASP A 38 -8.14 -5.36 10.07
CA ASP A 38 -9.00 -5.74 11.21
C ASP A 38 -10.04 -4.66 11.54
N VAL A 39 -9.96 -3.47 10.92
CA VAL A 39 -10.92 -2.37 11.09
C VAL A 39 -11.80 -2.25 9.84
N PRO A 40 -13.12 -2.46 9.93
CA PRO A 40 -14.03 -2.31 8.80
C PRO A 40 -13.93 -0.93 8.16
N GLY A 41 -13.85 -0.87 6.82
CA GLY A 41 -13.74 0.36 6.06
C GLY A 41 -12.31 0.91 5.89
N ILE A 42 -11.33 0.35 6.58
CA ILE A 42 -9.91 0.67 6.36
C ILE A 42 -9.27 -0.44 5.52
N LEU A 43 -8.68 -0.05 4.40
CA LEU A 43 -7.94 -0.95 3.50
C LEU A 43 -6.45 -0.65 3.56
N LYS A 44 -5.66 -1.70 3.46
CA LYS A 44 -4.22 -1.61 3.21
C LYS A 44 -3.98 -1.81 1.71
N TRP A 45 -3.29 -0.88 1.08
CA TRP A 45 -2.94 -0.91 -0.34
C TRP A 45 -1.47 -1.27 -0.49
N ASP A 46 -1.17 -2.36 -1.18
CA ASP A 46 0.20 -2.74 -1.52
C ASP A 46 0.68 -1.87 -2.69
N CYS A 47 1.62 -0.97 -2.42
CA CYS A 47 2.13 -0.01 -3.41
C CYS A 47 3.08 -0.66 -4.43
N LEU A 48 3.54 -1.88 -4.20
CA LEU A 48 4.52 -2.55 -5.06
C LEU A 48 3.90 -3.58 -6.02
N LYS A 49 2.67 -4.03 -5.77
CA LYS A 49 2.02 -5.10 -6.57
C LYS A 49 1.89 -4.81 -8.06
N THR A 50 1.92 -3.55 -8.46
CA THR A 50 1.73 -3.12 -9.84
C THR A 50 2.99 -2.54 -10.47
N ASP A 51 4.09 -2.56 -9.75
CA ASP A 51 5.37 -2.06 -10.22
C ASP A 51 6.20 -3.17 -10.87
N TRP A 52 5.93 -3.46 -12.14
CA TRP A 52 6.63 -4.51 -12.88
C TRP A 52 8.06 -4.14 -13.29
N HIS A 53 8.43 -2.89 -13.17
CA HIS A 53 9.77 -2.38 -13.47
C HIS A 53 10.52 -1.92 -12.22
N ALA A 54 10.03 -2.32 -11.05
CA ALA A 54 10.58 -1.91 -9.76
C ALA A 54 12.06 -2.26 -9.64
N GLN A 55 12.80 -1.32 -9.12
CA GLN A 55 14.09 -1.59 -8.49
C GLN A 55 13.84 -2.30 -7.14
N PRO A 56 14.89 -2.89 -6.52
CA PRO A 56 14.74 -3.43 -5.18
C PRO A 56 14.07 -2.42 -4.25
N ALA A 57 12.98 -2.85 -3.58
CA ALA A 57 12.21 -2.02 -2.68
C ALA A 57 11.79 -2.82 -1.44
N TYR A 58 11.60 -2.14 -0.33
CA TYR A 58 11.01 -2.74 0.87
C TYR A 58 9.49 -2.73 0.78
N PRO A 59 8.80 -3.68 1.48
CA PRO A 59 7.35 -3.70 1.51
C PRO A 59 6.77 -2.33 1.84
N THR A 60 5.96 -1.80 0.94
CA THR A 60 5.39 -0.46 1.04
C THR A 60 3.88 -0.54 0.91
N SER A 61 3.17 0.06 1.85
CA SER A 61 1.72 0.07 1.88
C SER A 61 1.14 1.43 2.24
N MET A 62 0.05 1.80 1.58
CA MET A 62 -0.74 2.98 1.92
C MET A 62 -1.96 2.57 2.72
N ILE A 63 -2.28 3.33 3.77
CA ILE A 63 -3.45 3.11 4.62
C ILE A 63 -4.10 4.46 4.89
N TYR A 64 -5.43 4.50 4.77
CA TYR A 64 -6.22 5.70 5.03
C TYR A 64 -7.35 5.39 5.99
N ASN A 65 -7.54 6.25 6.99
CA ASN A 65 -8.65 6.17 7.94
C ASN A 65 -9.81 7.09 7.50
N PRO A 66 -10.90 6.56 6.91
CA PRO A 66 -12.06 7.36 6.52
C PRO A 66 -13.03 7.68 7.67
N HIS A 67 -12.76 7.15 8.88
CA HIS A 67 -13.65 7.36 10.01
C HIS A 67 -13.43 8.75 10.67
N ALA A 68 -14.48 9.28 11.26
CA ALA A 68 -14.43 10.54 12.01
C ALA A 68 -13.71 10.42 13.37
N THR A 69 -13.21 9.24 13.72
CA THR A 69 -12.51 8.95 14.97
C THR A 69 -11.21 8.21 14.73
N ASN A 70 -10.30 8.31 15.68
CA ASN A 70 -9.04 7.56 15.63
C ASN A 70 -9.31 6.05 15.61
N GLN A 71 -8.53 5.33 14.82
CA GLN A 71 -8.62 3.88 14.66
C GLN A 71 -7.26 3.23 14.93
N ALA A 72 -7.29 2.06 15.54
CA ALA A 72 -6.10 1.24 15.74
C ALA A 72 -6.14 0.03 14.80
N VAL A 73 -5.18 -0.08 13.91
CA VAL A 73 -5.09 -1.11 12.87
C VAL A 73 -3.90 -2.02 13.14
N SER A 74 -4.13 -3.32 13.12
CA SER A 74 -3.07 -4.33 13.28
C SER A 74 -2.44 -4.66 11.93
N LEU A 75 -1.13 -4.45 11.80
CA LEU A 75 -0.37 -4.77 10.61
C LEU A 75 0.53 -5.98 10.85
N SER A 76 0.46 -6.97 9.95
CA SER A 76 1.39 -8.10 9.97
C SER A 76 2.69 -7.74 9.27
N LEU A 77 3.81 -8.14 9.86
CA LEU A 77 5.16 -7.94 9.33
C LEU A 77 5.78 -9.30 9.02
N ASN A 78 6.47 -9.40 7.88
CA ASN A 78 7.13 -10.65 7.45
C ASN A 78 8.46 -10.91 8.17
N ALA A 79 9.07 -9.88 8.75
CA ALA A 79 10.32 -9.92 9.46
C ALA A 79 10.42 -8.75 10.46
N PRO A 80 11.35 -8.79 11.42
CA PRO A 80 11.63 -7.65 12.28
C PRO A 80 11.94 -6.40 11.47
N SER A 81 11.17 -5.33 11.71
CA SER A 81 11.20 -4.13 10.88
C SER A 81 11.10 -2.85 11.69
N ASP A 82 11.74 -1.82 11.19
CA ASP A 82 11.50 -0.43 11.54
C ASP A 82 10.45 0.12 10.55
N ILE A 83 9.49 0.88 11.02
CA ILE A 83 8.37 1.38 10.22
C ILE A 83 8.61 2.86 9.93
N TYR A 84 8.89 3.15 8.66
CA TYR A 84 9.04 4.51 8.15
C TYR A 84 7.75 4.97 7.48
N ASP A 85 7.26 6.15 7.84
CA ASP A 85 6.13 6.79 7.16
C ASP A 85 6.66 7.89 6.24
N SER A 86 6.54 7.69 4.93
CA SER A 86 7.01 8.64 3.93
C SER A 86 6.14 9.90 3.82
N VAL A 87 4.94 9.91 4.40
CA VAL A 87 4.08 11.11 4.45
C VAL A 87 4.62 12.08 5.50
N SER A 88 4.91 11.59 6.70
CA SER A 88 5.51 12.40 7.78
C SER A 88 7.03 12.56 7.64
N GLY A 89 7.69 11.70 6.88
CA GLY A 89 9.14 11.66 6.74
C GLY A 89 9.86 11.16 8.00
N GLN A 90 9.22 10.29 8.80
CA GLN A 90 9.72 9.84 10.11
C GLN A 90 9.61 8.33 10.28
N PHE A 91 10.50 7.76 11.12
CA PHE A 91 10.27 6.44 11.68
C PHE A 91 9.25 6.53 12.80
N ILE A 92 8.09 5.92 12.60
CA ILE A 92 6.98 5.92 13.57
C ILE A 92 7.05 4.75 14.55
N ALA A 93 7.82 3.71 14.24
CA ALA A 93 8.09 2.59 15.13
C ALA A 93 9.42 1.95 14.78
N LYS A 94 10.10 1.38 15.77
CA LYS A 94 11.39 0.67 15.61
C LYS A 94 11.32 -0.74 16.19
N ALA A 95 12.10 -1.65 15.61
CA ALA A 95 12.29 -3.04 16.04
C ALA A 95 10.98 -3.84 16.24
N GLN A 96 9.96 -3.59 15.43
CA GLN A 96 8.72 -4.36 15.46
C GLN A 96 8.96 -5.78 14.94
N GLN A 97 8.40 -6.78 15.62
CA GLN A 97 8.71 -8.19 15.34
C GLN A 97 7.82 -8.77 14.25
N THR A 98 6.59 -9.15 14.59
CA THR A 98 5.65 -9.80 13.66
C THR A 98 4.39 -9.01 13.45
N THR A 99 4.11 -8.08 14.33
CA THR A 99 2.92 -7.22 14.27
C THR A 99 3.27 -5.81 14.71
N TYR A 100 2.59 -4.85 14.12
CA TYR A 100 2.67 -3.45 14.51
C TYR A 100 1.25 -2.90 14.66
N GLN A 101 0.97 -2.27 15.81
CA GLN A 101 -0.31 -1.60 16.06
C GLN A 101 -0.20 -0.15 15.62
N LEU A 102 -0.79 0.16 14.48
CA LEU A 102 -0.84 1.51 13.92
C LEU A 102 -2.06 2.25 14.45
N THR A 103 -1.86 3.42 15.04
CA THR A 103 -2.95 4.33 15.36
C THR A 103 -3.03 5.40 14.27
N LEU A 104 -4.19 5.52 13.64
CA LEU A 104 -4.50 6.52 12.62
C LEU A 104 -5.50 7.52 13.20
N GLU A 105 -5.19 8.80 13.08
CA GLU A 105 -6.15 9.86 13.39
C GLU A 105 -7.31 9.86 12.37
N SER A 106 -8.38 10.58 12.69
CA SER A 106 -9.48 10.83 11.74
C SER A 106 -8.94 11.46 10.47
N ASP A 107 -9.36 10.95 9.31
CA ASP A 107 -8.98 11.47 7.98
C ASP A 107 -7.46 11.42 7.68
N GLN A 108 -6.71 10.58 8.40
CA GLN A 108 -5.27 10.43 8.22
C GLN A 108 -4.94 9.40 7.14
N VAL A 109 -3.96 9.74 6.30
CA VAL A 109 -3.27 8.82 5.40
C VAL A 109 -1.82 8.64 5.84
N VAL A 110 -1.30 7.42 5.70
CA VAL A 110 0.11 7.08 5.88
C VAL A 110 0.59 6.23 4.71
N VAL A 111 1.87 6.36 4.38
CA VAL A 111 2.55 5.46 3.41
C VAL A 111 3.74 4.84 4.14
N LEU A 112 3.56 3.60 4.54
CA LEU A 112 4.48 2.88 5.40
C LEU A 112 5.46 2.03 4.59
N VAL A 113 6.74 2.18 4.90
CA VAL A 113 7.82 1.33 4.39
C VAL A 113 8.34 0.48 5.53
N ALA A 114 8.24 -0.85 5.42
CA ALA A 114 8.76 -1.79 6.41
C ALA A 114 10.24 -2.07 6.12
N VAL A 115 11.11 -1.33 6.78
CA VAL A 115 12.57 -1.41 6.63
C VAL A 115 13.12 -2.48 7.59
N PRO A 116 14.12 -3.30 7.22
CA PRO A 116 14.74 -4.22 8.16
C PRO A 116 15.22 -3.51 9.43
N ALA A 117 14.93 -4.07 10.59
CA ALA A 117 15.29 -3.46 11.86
C ALA A 117 16.81 -3.22 11.96
N GLY A 118 17.18 -1.99 12.31
CA GLY A 118 18.59 -1.58 12.42
C GLY A 118 19.32 -1.39 11.10
N ALA A 119 18.60 -1.21 9.99
CA ALA A 119 19.21 -0.91 8.69
C ALA A 119 20.04 0.36 8.71
N GLY A 120 21.19 0.34 8.03
CA GLY A 120 22.06 1.51 7.89
C GLY A 120 21.43 2.57 7.01
N LEU A 121 21.13 3.74 7.56
CA LEU A 121 20.52 4.85 6.86
C LEU A 121 21.56 5.74 6.19
N GLN A 122 21.28 6.19 4.97
CA GLN A 122 22.09 7.18 4.26
C GLN A 122 21.17 8.15 3.54
N LYS A 123 21.63 9.38 3.37
CA LYS A 123 20.91 10.43 2.63
C LYS A 123 21.80 11.05 1.57
N GLN A 124 21.29 11.10 0.33
CA GLN A 124 21.93 11.74 -0.82
C GLN A 124 20.96 12.74 -1.44
N GLY A 125 21.15 14.02 -1.18
CA GLY A 125 20.17 15.04 -1.53
C GLY A 125 18.84 14.79 -0.81
N SER A 126 17.77 14.64 -1.55
CA SER A 126 16.43 14.32 -1.03
C SER A 126 16.17 12.79 -0.88
N HIS A 127 17.06 11.95 -1.40
CA HIS A 127 16.85 10.51 -1.34
C HIS A 127 17.35 9.95 0.01
N LEU A 128 16.44 9.35 0.78
CA LEU A 128 16.77 8.57 1.95
C LEU A 128 16.84 7.08 1.58
N THR A 129 17.93 6.43 1.95
CA THR A 129 18.14 5.00 1.70
C THR A 129 18.34 4.23 3.00
N ALA A 130 17.92 2.97 3.00
CA ALA A 130 18.22 1.99 4.03
C ALA A 130 18.96 0.82 3.38
N ASN A 131 20.16 0.50 3.85
CA ASN A 131 21.04 -0.51 3.25
C ASN A 131 21.20 -0.35 1.72
N GLY A 132 21.23 0.90 1.23
CA GLY A 132 21.37 1.22 -0.18
C GLY A 132 20.08 1.15 -1.02
N ILE A 133 18.95 0.78 -0.44
CA ILE A 133 17.63 0.78 -1.09
C ILE A 133 16.90 2.07 -0.72
N VAL A 134 16.36 2.77 -1.72
CA VAL A 134 15.62 4.02 -1.49
C VAL A 134 14.31 3.71 -0.76
N ILE A 135 14.06 4.42 0.34
CA ILE A 135 12.83 4.35 1.14
C ILE A 135 12.00 5.63 1.04
N ASP A 136 12.65 6.73 0.65
CA ASP A 136 11.99 8.00 0.39
C ASP A 136 12.77 8.78 -0.68
N PHE A 137 12.10 9.18 -1.75
CA PHE A 137 12.68 9.95 -2.84
C PHE A 137 12.69 11.46 -2.59
N ASN A 138 11.94 11.94 -1.59
CA ASN A 138 11.79 13.36 -1.30
C ASN A 138 11.82 13.66 0.20
N SER A 139 12.69 12.98 0.92
CA SER A 139 12.87 13.19 2.35
C SER A 139 13.45 14.59 2.64
N ASN A 140 12.71 15.38 3.39
CA ASN A 140 13.16 16.68 3.89
C ASN A 140 13.73 16.59 5.31
N THR A 141 13.58 15.44 5.97
CA THR A 141 14.02 15.23 7.35
C THR A 141 15.54 15.06 7.41
N PRO A 142 16.24 15.76 8.31
CA PRO A 142 17.67 15.55 8.55
C PRO A 142 17.95 14.13 9.05
N LEU A 143 19.10 13.55 8.67
CA LEU A 143 19.42 12.16 9.01
C LEU A 143 19.61 11.93 10.53
N ASP A 144 20.08 12.93 11.23
CA ASP A 144 20.32 12.92 12.66
C ASP A 144 19.04 12.99 13.52
N THR A 145 17.89 13.22 12.87
CA THR A 145 16.56 13.28 13.51
C THR A 145 15.68 12.06 13.21
N LEU A 146 16.21 11.07 12.47
CA LEU A 146 15.47 9.86 12.05
C LEU A 146 15.59 8.67 13.04
#